data_63952561382d93eb49339c36f24a7b23
#
_entry.id   63952561382d93eb49339c36f24a7b23
#
_cell.length_a   1.000
_cell.length_b   1.000
_cell.length_c   1.000
_cell.angle_alpha   90.00
_cell.angle_beta   90.00
_cell.angle_gamma   90.00
#
_symmetry.space_group_name_H-M   'P 1'
#
loop_
_entity.id
_entity.type
_entity.pdbx_description
1 polymer ?
#
loop_
_entity_poly.entity_id
_entity_poly.type
_entity_poly.pdbx_seq_one_letter_code
_entity_poly.pdbx_strand_id
1 'polypeptide(L)'
;MEQTEQLARLDALQKKLYAYACAENSLYLDAVTVAPKNTAEGRGVALGILAGEHQKLLTDPETKRLLDELAAASDSLDALHKREVELLRRESGKLARIPADEYVAYTELTNRASDVWHKAKENDDFASFCPILQELVDYNRKFAGYYDAAKAPYDALLNEYERGVDTRQLDAFFETLRDGIVPLVRAIGEKPPVDDSFLHLEYPVEQQKAFADYIMEVMGIDRGHCGLGETEHPFTLEFNNKDVRITTHYDLHNVASSMYSVLHEGGHALYELGIRDDLQYTCLAGGVSMGVHESQSRFYENLIGRSRAFLEAIYPRVQAFFPEQLGGVSAEQFYRAVNKVEPSLIRTESDELTYCLHIMVRYEIEKQLIGGTLRAEEVPAEWARLYREYLGVEVPNDREGCLQDSHWSGGSFGYFPSYALGNAYGAQMLRRMEREFDVFGQVAKGDLSGVTGWLREHVHQYGQLLEPADVVRNACGTLDPQVYLDYLTRKYTELYAL
;
A
#
# COMPACT_ATOMS: atom_id res chain seq x y z
N MET A 1 -36.41 15.82 15.17
CA MET A 1 -36.26 14.35 15.29
C MET A 1 -35.61 14.05 16.62
N GLU A 2 -36.03 13.00 17.32
CA GLU A 2 -35.26 12.54 18.49
C GLU A 2 -33.91 12.00 18.03
N GLN A 3 -32.86 12.20 18.84
CA GLN A 3 -31.49 11.75 18.51
C GLN A 3 -31.43 10.26 18.17
N THR A 4 -32.23 9.42 18.83
CA THR A 4 -32.32 7.98 18.52
C THR A 4 -32.77 7.71 17.08
N GLU A 5 -33.70 8.50 16.54
CA GLU A 5 -34.15 8.37 15.16
C GLU A 5 -33.06 8.81 14.17
N GLN A 6 -32.31 9.86 14.50
CA GLN A 6 -31.17 10.31 13.68
C GLN A 6 -30.05 9.28 13.62
N LEU A 7 -29.70 8.65 14.75
CA LEU A 7 -28.70 7.58 14.80
C LEU A 7 -29.17 6.33 14.03
N ALA A 8 -30.44 5.96 14.12
CA ALA A 8 -30.97 4.85 13.30
C ALA A 8 -30.90 5.14 11.79
N ARG A 9 -31.08 6.39 11.38
CA ARG A 9 -30.89 6.81 9.97
C ARG A 9 -29.42 6.80 9.55
N LEU A 10 -28.49 7.20 10.43
CA LEU A 10 -27.06 7.11 10.20
C LEU A 10 -26.62 5.66 9.98
N ASP A 11 -27.04 4.73 10.86
CA ASP A 11 -26.77 3.31 10.74
C ASP A 11 -27.34 2.73 9.43
N ALA A 12 -28.57 3.09 9.07
CA ALA A 12 -29.18 2.66 7.81
C ALA A 12 -28.44 3.19 6.56
N LEU A 13 -27.95 4.42 6.62
CA LEU A 13 -27.11 5.01 5.56
C LEU A 13 -25.81 4.22 5.41
N GLN A 14 -25.08 3.99 6.50
CA GLN A 14 -23.80 3.27 6.49
C GLN A 14 -23.94 1.84 5.95
N LYS A 15 -25.00 1.11 6.35
CA LYS A 15 -25.30 -0.22 5.79
C LYS A 15 -25.57 -0.20 4.29
N LYS A 16 -26.16 0.87 3.75
CA LYS A 16 -26.33 1.02 2.31
C LYS A 16 -24.99 1.29 1.62
N LEU A 17 -24.16 2.18 2.16
CA LEU A 17 -22.82 2.44 1.64
C LEU A 17 -21.99 1.16 1.60
N TYR A 18 -21.99 0.39 2.69
CA TYR A 18 -21.35 -0.92 2.74
C TYR A 18 -21.90 -1.89 1.67
N ALA A 19 -23.21 -1.95 1.47
CA ALA A 19 -23.79 -2.87 0.49
C ALA A 19 -23.37 -2.53 -0.95
N TYR A 20 -23.29 -1.23 -1.29
CA TYR A 20 -22.78 -0.81 -2.60
C TYR A 20 -21.30 -1.13 -2.75
N ALA A 21 -20.46 -0.79 -1.77
CA ALA A 21 -19.03 -1.11 -1.79
C ALA A 21 -18.80 -2.63 -1.92
N CYS A 22 -19.56 -3.45 -1.20
CA CYS A 22 -19.49 -4.91 -1.30
C CYS A 22 -19.86 -5.43 -2.71
N ALA A 23 -20.88 -4.85 -3.36
CA ALA A 23 -21.25 -5.21 -4.73
C ALA A 23 -20.18 -4.80 -5.75
N GLU A 24 -19.66 -3.58 -5.64
CA GLU A 24 -18.58 -3.04 -6.49
C GLU A 24 -17.31 -3.88 -6.37
N ASN A 25 -16.87 -4.17 -5.14
CA ASN A 25 -15.72 -5.01 -4.83
C ASN A 25 -15.88 -6.45 -5.37
N SER A 26 -17.09 -7.02 -5.27
CA SER A 26 -17.36 -8.35 -5.81
C SER A 26 -17.23 -8.39 -7.33
N LEU A 27 -17.76 -7.38 -8.03
CA LEU A 27 -17.64 -7.26 -9.49
C LEU A 27 -16.19 -6.99 -9.92
N TYR A 28 -15.45 -6.22 -9.14
CA TYR A 28 -14.04 -6.00 -9.40
C TYR A 28 -13.22 -7.29 -9.24
N LEU A 29 -13.40 -7.99 -8.12
CA LEU A 29 -12.70 -9.26 -7.86
C LEU A 29 -13.00 -10.30 -8.95
N ASP A 30 -14.26 -10.47 -9.32
CA ASP A 30 -14.66 -11.33 -10.43
C ASP A 30 -13.92 -10.96 -11.72
N ALA A 31 -13.85 -9.65 -12.02
CA ALA A 31 -13.20 -9.12 -13.21
C ALA A 31 -11.74 -9.53 -13.37
N VAL A 32 -11.00 -9.50 -12.26
CA VAL A 32 -9.54 -9.69 -12.29
C VAL A 32 -9.11 -11.13 -11.95
N THR A 33 -10.09 -12.01 -11.57
CA THR A 33 -9.79 -13.41 -11.20
C THR A 33 -10.40 -14.43 -12.16
N VAL A 34 -11.75 -14.50 -12.24
CA VAL A 34 -12.43 -15.62 -12.90
C VAL A 34 -13.28 -15.23 -14.11
N ALA A 35 -13.54 -13.95 -14.33
CA ALA A 35 -14.36 -13.50 -15.46
C ALA A 35 -13.70 -13.79 -16.81
N PRO A 36 -14.45 -14.23 -17.83
CA PRO A 36 -13.92 -14.40 -19.19
C PRO A 36 -13.38 -13.07 -19.75
N LYS A 37 -12.27 -13.12 -20.50
CA LYS A 37 -11.51 -11.94 -20.96
C LYS A 37 -12.34 -10.88 -21.74
N ASN A 38 -13.39 -11.29 -22.45
CA ASN A 38 -14.16 -10.39 -23.32
C ASN A 38 -15.53 -10.00 -22.74
N THR A 39 -15.64 -9.83 -21.41
CA THR A 39 -16.91 -9.54 -20.71
C THR A 39 -16.94 -8.18 -20.02
N ALA A 40 -15.97 -7.29 -20.33
CA ALA A 40 -15.81 -6.02 -19.64
C ALA A 40 -16.97 -5.03 -19.84
N GLU A 41 -17.63 -5.00 -21.03
CA GLU A 41 -18.65 -4.01 -21.38
C GLU A 41 -19.85 -4.05 -20.42
N GLY A 42 -20.49 -5.20 -20.25
CA GLY A 42 -21.66 -5.35 -19.38
C GLY A 42 -21.35 -5.07 -17.91
N ARG A 43 -20.17 -5.48 -17.45
CA ARG A 43 -19.67 -5.20 -16.09
C ARG A 43 -19.40 -3.72 -15.89
N GLY A 44 -18.81 -3.04 -16.89
CA GLY A 44 -18.59 -1.59 -16.86
C GLY A 44 -19.90 -0.80 -16.71
N VAL A 45 -20.98 -1.22 -17.41
CA VAL A 45 -22.31 -0.64 -17.24
C VAL A 45 -22.83 -0.84 -15.82
N ALA A 46 -22.71 -2.05 -15.28
CA ALA A 46 -23.18 -2.33 -13.91
C ALA A 46 -22.40 -1.52 -12.85
N LEU A 47 -21.07 -1.51 -12.93
CA LEU A 47 -20.21 -0.73 -12.02
C LEU A 47 -20.51 0.76 -12.10
N GLY A 48 -20.71 1.32 -13.31
CA GLY A 48 -21.03 2.73 -13.48
C GLY A 48 -22.37 3.13 -12.81
N ILE A 49 -23.39 2.25 -12.88
CA ILE A 49 -24.66 2.47 -12.19
C ILE A 49 -24.50 2.39 -10.68
N LEU A 50 -23.81 1.34 -10.18
CA LEU A 50 -23.58 1.15 -8.74
C LEU A 50 -22.81 2.32 -8.15
N ALA A 51 -21.68 2.70 -8.74
CA ALA A 51 -20.87 3.82 -8.30
C ALA A 51 -21.65 5.15 -8.30
N GLY A 52 -22.49 5.38 -9.33
CA GLY A 52 -23.34 6.55 -9.36
C GLY A 52 -24.38 6.59 -8.24
N GLU A 53 -25.03 5.47 -7.92
CA GLU A 53 -25.98 5.40 -6.80
C GLU A 53 -25.24 5.48 -5.44
N HIS A 54 -24.07 4.86 -5.32
CA HIS A 54 -23.21 4.95 -4.14
C HIS A 54 -22.82 6.41 -3.84
N GLN A 55 -22.33 7.15 -4.83
CA GLN A 55 -21.97 8.55 -4.69
C GLN A 55 -23.18 9.42 -4.29
N LYS A 56 -24.36 9.18 -4.87
CA LYS A 56 -25.58 9.91 -4.51
C LYS A 56 -25.92 9.81 -3.03
N LEU A 57 -25.69 8.65 -2.40
CA LEU A 57 -25.93 8.48 -0.96
C LEU A 57 -25.14 9.49 -0.11
N LEU A 58 -23.89 9.78 -0.48
CA LEU A 58 -23.03 10.73 0.24
C LEU A 58 -23.35 12.20 -0.10
N THR A 59 -23.81 12.47 -1.33
CA THR A 59 -24.06 13.84 -1.81
C THR A 59 -25.52 14.28 -1.68
N ASP A 60 -26.43 13.39 -1.26
CA ASP A 60 -27.84 13.69 -1.07
C ASP A 60 -28.04 14.81 -0.04
N PRO A 61 -28.89 15.83 -0.32
CA PRO A 61 -29.19 16.92 0.61
C PRO A 61 -29.75 16.46 1.97
N GLU A 62 -30.46 15.33 2.02
CA GLU A 62 -30.96 14.77 3.28
C GLU A 62 -29.84 14.13 4.10
N THR A 63 -28.88 13.45 3.45
CA THR A 63 -27.67 12.94 4.10
C THR A 63 -26.87 14.09 4.69
N LYS A 64 -26.62 15.13 3.92
CA LYS A 64 -25.90 16.32 4.40
C LYS A 64 -26.60 16.94 5.62
N ARG A 65 -27.91 17.11 5.55
CA ARG A 65 -28.69 17.66 6.67
C ARG A 65 -28.58 16.79 7.92
N LEU A 66 -28.72 15.46 7.79
CA LEU A 66 -28.56 14.51 8.90
C LEU A 66 -27.19 14.63 9.55
N LEU A 67 -26.11 14.65 8.75
CA LEU A 67 -24.74 14.77 9.24
C LEU A 67 -24.49 16.12 9.91
N ASP A 68 -25.04 17.23 9.40
CA ASP A 68 -24.91 18.55 9.99
C ASP A 68 -25.69 18.66 11.32
N GLU A 69 -26.89 18.07 11.41
CA GLU A 69 -27.68 18.01 12.66
C GLU A 69 -26.97 17.18 13.74
N LEU A 70 -26.43 16.00 13.38
CA LEU A 70 -25.66 15.16 14.30
C LEU A 70 -24.36 15.83 14.74
N ALA A 71 -23.64 16.50 13.83
CA ALA A 71 -22.44 17.25 14.16
C ALA A 71 -22.71 18.41 15.13
N ALA A 72 -23.85 19.11 14.97
CA ALA A 72 -24.27 20.15 15.92
C ALA A 72 -24.59 19.60 17.32
N ALA A 73 -24.95 18.31 17.40
CA ALA A 73 -25.25 17.62 18.66
C ALA A 73 -24.05 16.75 19.15
N SER A 74 -22.84 16.98 18.66
CA SER A 74 -21.67 16.09 18.86
C SER A 74 -21.33 15.85 20.33
N ASP A 75 -21.59 16.82 21.22
CA ASP A 75 -21.32 16.68 22.68
C ASP A 75 -22.22 15.64 23.37
N SER A 76 -23.33 15.27 22.73
CA SER A 76 -24.26 14.25 23.22
C SER A 76 -24.04 12.87 22.56
N LEU A 77 -23.16 12.78 21.61
CA LEU A 77 -22.80 11.53 20.92
C LEU A 77 -21.70 10.80 21.68
N ASP A 78 -21.74 9.46 21.66
CA ASP A 78 -20.58 8.67 22.07
C ASP A 78 -19.42 8.80 21.06
N ALA A 79 -18.26 8.26 21.42
CA ALA A 79 -17.03 8.40 20.64
C ALA A 79 -17.13 7.78 19.24
N LEU A 80 -17.86 6.66 19.09
CA LEU A 80 -18.03 5.98 17.80
C LEU A 80 -18.86 6.84 16.84
N HIS A 81 -20.07 7.18 17.24
CA HIS A 81 -20.97 8.00 16.41
C HIS A 81 -20.39 9.39 16.11
N LYS A 82 -19.67 9.99 17.08
CA LYS A 82 -18.98 11.25 16.83
C LYS A 82 -17.96 11.12 15.70
N ARG A 83 -17.17 10.05 15.72
CA ARG A 83 -16.16 9.78 14.69
C ARG A 83 -16.78 9.41 13.34
N GLU A 84 -17.84 8.62 13.33
CA GLU A 84 -18.60 8.31 12.10
C GLU A 84 -19.12 9.57 11.41
N VAL A 85 -19.76 10.46 12.17
CA VAL A 85 -20.26 11.74 11.65
C VAL A 85 -19.13 12.61 11.12
N GLU A 86 -17.99 12.67 11.82
CA GLU A 86 -16.81 13.42 11.36
C GLU A 86 -16.29 12.91 10.02
N LEU A 87 -16.11 11.58 9.87
CA LEU A 87 -15.58 10.98 8.63
C LEU A 87 -16.54 11.15 7.47
N LEU A 88 -17.81 10.79 7.65
CA LEU A 88 -18.82 10.91 6.60
C LEU A 88 -19.03 12.36 6.16
N ARG A 89 -19.01 13.30 7.12
CA ARG A 89 -19.13 14.73 6.82
C ARG A 89 -17.95 15.26 6.04
N ARG A 90 -16.73 14.76 6.32
CA ARG A 90 -15.53 15.10 5.57
C ARG A 90 -15.64 14.61 4.14
N GLU A 91 -15.99 13.35 3.91
CA GLU A 91 -16.12 12.77 2.57
C GLU A 91 -17.23 13.44 1.75
N SER A 92 -18.42 13.59 2.33
CA SER A 92 -19.53 14.30 1.72
C SER A 92 -19.16 15.76 1.37
N GLY A 93 -18.48 16.45 2.29
CA GLY A 93 -18.07 17.84 2.09
C GLY A 93 -16.98 17.99 1.03
N LYS A 94 -16.06 17.02 0.89
CA LYS A 94 -15.03 17.00 -0.14
C LYS A 94 -15.65 16.89 -1.52
N LEU A 95 -16.51 15.90 -1.74
CA LEU A 95 -17.20 15.69 -3.01
C LEU A 95 -18.07 16.93 -3.41
N ALA A 96 -18.74 17.55 -2.44
CA ALA A 96 -19.58 18.71 -2.69
C ALA A 96 -18.80 19.98 -3.09
N ARG A 97 -17.50 20.06 -2.88
CA ARG A 97 -16.67 21.21 -3.28
C ARG A 97 -16.21 21.16 -4.74
N ILE A 98 -16.20 19.95 -5.33
CA ILE A 98 -15.79 19.78 -6.73
C ILE A 98 -17.02 20.06 -7.62
N PRO A 99 -16.95 21.01 -8.59
CA PRO A 99 -18.00 21.18 -9.58
C PRO A 99 -18.29 19.87 -10.32
N ALA A 100 -19.56 19.53 -10.48
CA ALA A 100 -19.97 18.23 -11.04
C ALA A 100 -19.47 18.01 -12.48
N ASP A 101 -19.44 19.05 -13.28
CA ASP A 101 -18.89 19.01 -14.65
C ASP A 101 -17.37 18.75 -14.66
N GLU A 102 -16.64 19.32 -13.72
CA GLU A 102 -15.20 19.08 -13.57
C GLU A 102 -14.91 17.67 -13.06
N TYR A 103 -15.72 17.16 -12.15
CA TYR A 103 -15.59 15.78 -11.67
C TYR A 103 -15.81 14.77 -12.80
N VAL A 104 -16.85 14.98 -13.63
CA VAL A 104 -17.12 14.14 -14.81
C VAL A 104 -15.96 14.22 -15.79
N ALA A 105 -15.50 15.43 -16.15
CA ALA A 105 -14.38 15.62 -17.07
C ALA A 105 -13.08 14.95 -16.57
N TYR A 106 -12.81 15.02 -15.26
CA TYR A 106 -11.65 14.37 -14.66
C TYR A 106 -11.77 12.84 -14.68
N THR A 107 -12.96 12.29 -14.44
CA THR A 107 -13.21 10.84 -14.53
C THR A 107 -13.00 10.33 -15.97
N GLU A 108 -13.49 11.07 -16.97
CA GLU A 108 -13.24 10.76 -18.38
C GLU A 108 -11.74 10.85 -18.73
N LEU A 109 -11.04 11.84 -18.17
CA LEU A 109 -9.61 12.03 -18.36
C LEU A 109 -8.81 10.86 -17.79
N THR A 110 -9.06 10.42 -16.55
CA THR A 110 -8.34 9.30 -15.93
C THR A 110 -8.57 7.99 -16.66
N ASN A 111 -9.80 7.71 -17.12
CA ASN A 111 -10.08 6.53 -17.94
C ASN A 111 -9.28 6.56 -19.26
N ARG A 112 -9.30 7.70 -19.98
CA ARG A 112 -8.52 7.87 -21.22
C ARG A 112 -7.02 7.79 -20.95
N ALA A 113 -6.55 8.37 -19.85
CA ALA A 113 -5.14 8.39 -19.47
C ALA A 113 -4.59 6.99 -19.18
N SER A 114 -5.37 6.12 -18.55
CA SER A 114 -5.01 4.73 -18.32
C SER A 114 -4.75 3.98 -19.63
N ASP A 115 -5.66 4.11 -20.60
CA ASP A 115 -5.51 3.47 -21.91
C ASP A 115 -4.30 4.00 -22.70
N VAL A 116 -4.07 5.33 -22.66
CA VAL A 116 -2.92 5.93 -23.35
C VAL A 116 -1.61 5.56 -22.67
N TRP A 117 -1.56 5.56 -21.34
CA TRP A 117 -0.39 5.15 -20.58
C TRP A 117 0.00 3.69 -20.90
N HIS A 118 -0.97 2.79 -20.95
CA HIS A 118 -0.73 1.37 -21.25
C HIS A 118 -0.04 1.22 -22.62
N LYS A 119 -0.57 1.87 -23.64
CA LYS A 119 0.01 1.88 -25.00
C LYS A 119 1.38 2.57 -25.04
N ALA A 120 1.53 3.69 -24.33
CA ALA A 120 2.79 4.41 -24.24
C ALA A 120 3.90 3.54 -23.62
N LYS A 121 3.57 2.82 -22.53
CA LYS A 121 4.47 1.87 -21.89
C LYS A 121 4.85 0.71 -22.80
N GLU A 122 3.87 0.09 -23.48
CA GLU A 122 4.13 -1.00 -24.43
C GLU A 122 5.06 -0.59 -25.58
N ASN A 123 4.89 0.63 -26.10
CA ASN A 123 5.63 1.13 -27.25
C ASN A 123 6.86 1.97 -26.91
N ASP A 124 7.15 2.16 -25.61
CA ASP A 124 8.22 3.06 -25.15
C ASP A 124 8.06 4.50 -25.69
N ASP A 125 6.84 5.04 -25.64
CA ASP A 125 6.44 6.33 -26.24
C ASP A 125 5.87 7.28 -25.18
N PHE A 126 6.74 7.86 -24.37
CA PHE A 126 6.33 8.89 -23.38
C PHE A 126 5.69 10.12 -24.04
N ALA A 127 6.09 10.46 -25.27
CA ALA A 127 5.59 11.63 -25.95
C ALA A 127 4.07 11.58 -26.17
N SER A 128 3.49 10.39 -26.37
CA SER A 128 2.04 10.23 -26.49
C SER A 128 1.31 10.38 -25.15
N PHE A 129 1.94 10.04 -24.02
CA PHE A 129 1.36 10.19 -22.68
C PHE A 129 1.58 11.58 -22.08
N CYS A 130 2.65 12.27 -22.43
CA CYS A 130 3.06 13.55 -21.87
C CYS A 130 1.94 14.63 -21.83
N PRO A 131 1.15 14.88 -22.90
CA PRO A 131 0.07 15.87 -22.84
C PRO A 131 -1.02 15.52 -21.82
N ILE A 132 -1.37 14.24 -21.72
CA ILE A 132 -2.37 13.76 -20.76
C ILE A 132 -1.83 13.83 -19.34
N LEU A 133 -0.56 13.50 -19.11
CA LEU A 133 0.09 13.67 -17.80
C LEU A 133 0.02 15.13 -17.35
N GLN A 134 0.29 16.11 -18.24
CA GLN A 134 0.19 17.52 -17.90
C GLN A 134 -1.25 17.91 -17.54
N GLU A 135 -2.24 17.41 -18.28
CA GLU A 135 -3.65 17.65 -17.99
C GLU A 135 -4.06 17.08 -16.62
N LEU A 136 -3.60 15.87 -16.29
CA LEU A 136 -3.80 15.25 -14.96
C LEU A 136 -3.15 16.08 -13.84
N VAL A 137 -1.93 16.56 -14.03
CA VAL A 137 -1.24 17.44 -13.08
C VAL A 137 -2.03 18.72 -12.84
N ASP A 138 -2.53 19.36 -13.90
CA ASP A 138 -3.29 20.61 -13.81
C ASP A 138 -4.62 20.40 -13.06
N TYR A 139 -5.33 19.29 -13.32
CA TYR A 139 -6.53 18.92 -12.56
C TYR A 139 -6.23 18.65 -11.08
N ASN A 140 -5.17 17.89 -10.77
CA ASN A 140 -4.80 17.61 -9.39
C ASN A 140 -4.40 18.87 -8.62
N ARG A 141 -3.69 19.80 -9.24
CA ARG A 141 -3.39 21.12 -8.65
C ARG A 141 -4.67 21.90 -8.36
N LYS A 142 -5.65 21.86 -9.26
CA LYS A 142 -6.94 22.51 -9.09
C LYS A 142 -7.75 21.85 -7.96
N PHE A 143 -7.82 20.52 -7.94
CA PHE A 143 -8.55 19.75 -6.94
C PHE A 143 -7.96 19.89 -5.54
N ALA A 144 -6.63 19.99 -5.43
CA ALA A 144 -5.97 20.33 -4.17
C ALA A 144 -6.54 21.60 -3.53
N GLY A 145 -6.85 22.61 -4.34
CA GLY A 145 -7.50 23.84 -3.87
C GLY A 145 -8.96 23.63 -3.41
N TYR A 146 -9.68 22.64 -3.95
CA TYR A 146 -11.02 22.27 -3.47
C TYR A 146 -10.94 21.44 -2.19
N TYR A 147 -9.91 20.58 -2.05
CA TYR A 147 -9.73 19.76 -0.85
C TYR A 147 -9.36 20.62 0.37
N ASP A 148 -8.33 21.44 0.25
CA ASP A 148 -7.91 22.37 1.30
C ASP A 148 -7.13 23.56 0.73
N ALA A 149 -7.83 24.67 0.50
CA ALA A 149 -7.22 25.90 -0.03
C ALA A 149 -6.19 26.57 0.92
N ALA A 150 -6.12 26.15 2.18
CA ALA A 150 -5.16 26.69 3.15
C ALA A 150 -3.79 25.97 3.09
N LYS A 151 -3.73 24.79 2.49
CA LYS A 151 -2.51 24.01 2.32
C LYS A 151 -1.82 24.29 0.98
N ALA A 152 -0.50 24.02 0.94
CA ALA A 152 0.19 23.88 -0.34
C ALA A 152 -0.46 22.75 -1.18
N PRO A 153 -0.55 22.90 -2.51
CA PRO A 153 -1.29 21.91 -3.32
C PRO A 153 -0.85 20.47 -3.10
N TYR A 154 0.45 20.21 -3.00
CA TYR A 154 0.94 18.85 -2.79
C TYR A 154 0.63 18.32 -1.38
N ASP A 155 0.67 19.18 -0.35
CA ASP A 155 0.27 18.80 1.03
C ASP A 155 -1.23 18.44 1.11
N ALA A 156 -2.07 19.10 0.31
CA ALA A 156 -3.49 18.75 0.23
C ALA A 156 -3.69 17.37 -0.40
N LEU A 157 -2.90 17.00 -1.42
CA LEU A 157 -2.94 15.67 -2.05
C LEU A 157 -2.37 14.58 -1.14
N LEU A 158 -1.25 14.83 -0.48
CA LEU A 158 -0.67 13.91 0.52
C LEU A 158 -1.69 13.54 1.61
N ASN A 159 -2.47 14.51 2.05
CA ASN A 159 -3.46 14.34 3.10
C ASN A 159 -4.63 13.41 2.71
N GLU A 160 -4.81 13.12 1.42
CA GLU A 160 -5.78 12.14 0.94
C GLU A 160 -5.37 10.69 1.26
N TYR A 161 -4.08 10.43 1.35
CA TYR A 161 -3.52 9.10 1.57
C TYR A 161 -2.98 8.90 2.99
N GLU A 162 -2.33 9.94 3.54
CA GLU A 162 -1.76 9.93 4.88
C GLU A 162 -2.08 11.25 5.60
N ARG A 163 -3.21 11.26 6.32
CA ARG A 163 -3.69 12.48 6.98
C ARG A 163 -2.72 12.99 8.04
N GLY A 164 -2.43 14.28 7.95
CA GLY A 164 -1.56 14.98 8.89
C GLY A 164 -0.09 14.98 8.52
N VAL A 165 0.29 14.36 7.40
CA VAL A 165 1.65 14.44 6.84
C VAL A 165 1.73 15.60 5.86
N ASP A 166 2.86 16.33 5.88
CA ASP A 166 3.17 17.44 4.99
C ASP A 166 4.55 17.28 4.33
N THR A 167 4.83 18.09 3.31
CA THR A 167 6.11 18.08 2.58
C THR A 167 7.29 18.38 3.47
N ARG A 168 7.18 19.22 4.47
CA ARG A 168 8.27 19.54 5.40
C ARG A 168 8.70 18.31 6.21
N GLN A 169 7.73 17.50 6.65
CA GLN A 169 7.99 16.25 7.36
C GLN A 169 8.62 15.22 6.43
N LEU A 170 8.09 15.10 5.20
CA LEU A 170 8.61 14.16 4.21
C LEU A 170 9.99 14.54 3.68
N ASP A 171 10.28 15.84 3.50
CA ASP A 171 11.62 16.29 3.11
C ASP A 171 12.67 15.86 4.15
N ALA A 172 12.42 16.11 5.43
CA ALA A 172 13.31 15.68 6.51
C ALA A 172 13.43 14.15 6.63
N PHE A 173 12.31 13.44 6.41
CA PHE A 173 12.24 11.97 6.41
C PHE A 173 13.11 11.39 5.29
N PHE A 174 12.90 11.82 4.05
CA PHE A 174 13.62 11.31 2.90
C PHE A 174 15.09 11.75 2.88
N GLU A 175 15.41 12.95 3.36
CA GLU A 175 16.79 13.39 3.49
C GLU A 175 17.58 12.47 4.44
N THR A 176 17.02 12.14 5.59
CA THR A 176 17.63 11.20 6.54
C THR A 176 17.88 9.84 5.93
N LEU A 177 16.87 9.28 5.23
CA LEU A 177 16.99 7.96 4.59
C LEU A 177 18.01 7.98 3.43
N ARG A 178 17.98 9.00 2.58
CA ARG A 178 18.92 9.14 1.45
C ARG A 178 20.36 9.16 1.95
N ASP A 179 20.63 10.02 2.93
CA ASP A 179 21.99 10.27 3.43
C ASP A 179 22.58 9.02 4.11
N GLY A 180 21.74 8.11 4.59
CA GLY A 180 22.19 6.83 5.14
C GLY A 180 22.19 5.68 4.14
N ILE A 181 21.12 5.54 3.31
CA ILE A 181 20.97 4.40 2.41
C ILE A 181 21.94 4.47 1.22
N VAL A 182 22.10 5.65 0.58
CA VAL A 182 22.94 5.79 -0.62
C VAL A 182 24.39 5.37 -0.36
N PRO A 183 25.06 5.79 0.72
CA PRO A 183 26.41 5.31 1.04
C PRO A 183 26.47 3.82 1.33
N LEU A 184 25.45 3.26 1.99
CA LEU A 184 25.35 1.84 2.30
C LEU A 184 25.22 0.98 1.02
N VAL A 185 24.37 1.39 0.07
CA VAL A 185 24.23 0.74 -1.23
C VAL A 185 25.56 0.75 -2.01
N ARG A 186 26.27 1.88 -1.99
CA ARG A 186 27.60 1.99 -2.64
C ARG A 186 28.61 1.04 -2.00
N ALA A 187 28.67 0.98 -0.68
CA ALA A 187 29.57 0.06 0.03
C ALA A 187 29.26 -1.41 -0.25
N ILE A 188 27.98 -1.76 -0.38
CA ILE A 188 27.53 -3.11 -0.76
C ILE A 188 27.97 -3.42 -2.20
N GLY A 189 27.86 -2.47 -3.13
CA GLY A 189 28.27 -2.63 -4.52
C GLY A 189 29.77 -2.98 -4.72
N GLU A 190 30.61 -2.70 -3.70
CA GLU A 190 32.02 -3.09 -3.69
C GLU A 190 32.27 -4.54 -3.22
N LYS A 191 31.22 -5.23 -2.72
CA LYS A 191 31.32 -6.61 -2.22
C LYS A 191 31.06 -7.63 -3.34
N PRO A 192 31.54 -8.88 -3.19
CA PRO A 192 31.20 -9.95 -4.11
C PRO A 192 29.70 -10.13 -4.22
N PRO A 193 29.17 -10.37 -5.44
CA PRO A 193 27.75 -10.56 -5.64
C PRO A 193 27.23 -11.80 -4.87
N VAL A 194 26.02 -11.71 -4.37
CA VAL A 194 25.33 -12.85 -3.75
C VAL A 194 24.78 -13.75 -4.85
N ASP A 195 25.03 -15.05 -4.76
CA ASP A 195 24.44 -16.03 -5.66
C ASP A 195 22.97 -16.29 -5.29
N ASP A 196 22.08 -15.97 -6.20
CA ASP A 196 20.64 -16.17 -6.12
C ASP A 196 20.12 -17.03 -7.31
N SER A 197 21.03 -17.62 -8.09
CA SER A 197 20.70 -18.36 -9.31
C SER A 197 19.68 -19.48 -9.09
N PHE A 198 19.71 -20.11 -7.92
CA PHE A 198 18.75 -21.16 -7.55
C PHE A 198 17.32 -20.65 -7.38
N LEU A 199 17.09 -19.34 -7.10
CA LEU A 199 15.75 -18.76 -7.02
C LEU A 199 15.06 -18.66 -8.39
N HIS A 200 15.83 -18.75 -9.48
CA HIS A 200 15.37 -18.60 -10.87
C HIS A 200 15.27 -19.94 -11.64
N LEU A 201 15.37 -21.08 -10.94
CA LEU A 201 15.08 -22.39 -11.50
C LEU A 201 13.59 -22.57 -11.78
N GLU A 202 13.21 -23.67 -12.42
CA GLU A 202 11.78 -24.00 -12.61
C GLU A 202 11.14 -24.46 -11.28
N TYR A 203 10.19 -23.67 -10.78
CA TYR A 203 9.38 -23.95 -9.59
C TYR A 203 7.95 -24.26 -10.00
N PRO A 204 7.50 -25.52 -9.97
CA PRO A 204 6.18 -25.90 -10.46
C PRO A 204 5.05 -25.14 -9.72
N VAL A 205 4.11 -24.58 -10.48
CA VAL A 205 3.03 -23.73 -9.96
C VAL A 205 2.19 -24.42 -8.90
N GLU A 206 1.89 -25.73 -9.07
CA GLU A 206 1.10 -26.47 -8.06
C GLU A 206 1.85 -26.62 -6.72
N GLN A 207 3.19 -26.68 -6.74
CA GLN A 207 3.99 -26.66 -5.52
C GLN A 207 4.02 -25.27 -4.90
N GLN A 208 4.07 -24.21 -5.70
CA GLN A 208 3.98 -22.83 -5.22
C GLN A 208 2.60 -22.56 -4.58
N LYS A 209 1.50 -23.08 -5.12
CA LYS A 209 0.15 -22.98 -4.52
C LYS A 209 0.10 -23.66 -3.15
N ALA A 210 0.62 -24.88 -3.05
CA ALA A 210 0.67 -25.59 -1.76
C ALA A 210 1.59 -24.87 -0.75
N PHE A 211 2.67 -24.26 -1.23
CA PHE A 211 3.56 -23.45 -0.42
C PHE A 211 2.91 -22.15 0.04
N ALA A 212 2.12 -21.49 -0.80
CA ALA A 212 1.36 -20.29 -0.44
C ALA A 212 0.35 -20.59 0.70
N ASP A 213 -0.38 -21.71 0.62
CA ASP A 213 -1.25 -22.17 1.71
C ASP A 213 -0.48 -22.40 3.02
N TYR A 214 0.71 -23.00 2.94
CA TYR A 214 1.58 -23.16 4.12
C TYR A 214 2.03 -21.82 4.71
N ILE A 215 2.38 -20.83 3.90
CA ILE A 215 2.73 -19.49 4.39
C ILE A 215 1.55 -18.84 5.10
N MET A 216 0.34 -18.94 4.56
CA MET A 216 -0.87 -18.43 5.24
C MET A 216 -1.12 -19.13 6.58
N GLU A 217 -0.86 -20.44 6.67
CA GLU A 217 -0.93 -21.20 7.93
C GLU A 217 0.09 -20.67 8.95
N VAL A 218 1.36 -20.47 8.54
CA VAL A 218 2.41 -19.92 9.40
C VAL A 218 2.06 -18.51 9.89
N MET A 219 1.44 -17.68 9.05
CA MET A 219 0.94 -16.35 9.43
C MET A 219 -0.27 -16.41 10.39
N GLY A 220 -0.87 -17.59 10.60
CA GLY A 220 -2.06 -17.75 11.41
C GLY A 220 -3.33 -17.20 10.76
N ILE A 221 -3.36 -17.11 9.43
CA ILE A 221 -4.52 -16.62 8.67
C ILE A 221 -5.57 -17.74 8.58
N ASP A 222 -6.77 -17.48 9.12
CA ASP A 222 -7.90 -18.40 9.02
C ASP A 222 -8.48 -18.42 7.60
N ARG A 223 -8.29 -19.53 6.90
CA ARG A 223 -8.83 -19.78 5.55
C ARG A 223 -10.37 -19.76 5.48
N GLY A 224 -11.05 -19.86 6.62
CA GLY A 224 -12.50 -19.66 6.71
C GLY A 224 -12.92 -18.18 6.56
N HIS A 225 -11.97 -17.25 6.75
CA HIS A 225 -12.21 -15.82 6.68
C HIS A 225 -11.32 -15.11 5.64
N CYS A 226 -10.34 -15.79 5.06
CA CYS A 226 -9.45 -15.23 4.06
C CYS A 226 -9.32 -16.12 2.83
N GLY A 227 -9.76 -15.61 1.68
CA GLY A 227 -9.60 -16.26 0.37
C GLY A 227 -8.22 -15.97 -0.23
N LEU A 228 -7.68 -16.91 -1.04
CA LEU A 228 -6.49 -16.70 -1.87
C LEU A 228 -6.86 -16.95 -3.33
N GLY A 229 -6.62 -15.95 -4.17
CA GLY A 229 -6.79 -15.99 -5.62
C GLY A 229 -5.48 -15.80 -6.37
N GLU A 230 -5.53 -15.88 -7.70
CA GLU A 230 -4.41 -15.62 -8.59
C GLU A 230 -4.72 -14.44 -9.50
N THR A 231 -3.78 -13.46 -9.59
CA THR A 231 -3.90 -12.27 -10.46
C THR A 231 -2.53 -11.88 -11.00
N GLU A 232 -2.51 -11.09 -12.06
CA GLU A 232 -1.27 -10.55 -12.62
C GLU A 232 -0.54 -9.63 -11.63
N HIS A 233 -1.31 -8.80 -10.92
CA HIS A 233 -0.80 -7.91 -9.86
C HIS A 233 -1.50 -8.28 -8.55
N PRO A 234 -0.78 -8.82 -7.56
CA PRO A 234 -1.31 -9.14 -6.25
C PRO A 234 -1.95 -7.93 -5.55
N PHE A 235 -3.00 -8.19 -4.80
CA PHE A 235 -3.68 -7.19 -3.98
C PHE A 235 -4.51 -7.84 -2.86
N THR A 236 -4.89 -7.03 -1.89
CA THR A 236 -5.84 -7.37 -0.83
C THR A 236 -7.13 -6.59 -1.00
N LEU A 237 -8.25 -7.27 -0.82
CA LEU A 237 -9.59 -6.69 -0.86
C LEU A 237 -10.38 -7.15 0.36
N GLU A 238 -10.92 -6.21 1.11
CA GLU A 238 -11.77 -6.47 2.26
C GLU A 238 -13.26 -6.29 1.93
N PHE A 239 -14.08 -7.16 2.49
CA PHE A 239 -15.53 -7.00 2.57
C PHE A 239 -15.95 -6.66 4.00
N ASN A 240 -15.35 -7.31 4.96
CA ASN A 240 -15.44 -7.05 6.39
C ASN A 240 -14.38 -7.88 7.12
N ASN A 241 -14.31 -7.78 8.46
CA ASN A 241 -13.34 -8.52 9.27
C ASN A 241 -13.54 -10.04 9.33
N LYS A 242 -14.46 -10.60 8.54
CA LYS A 242 -14.73 -12.04 8.40
C LYS A 242 -14.70 -12.51 6.94
N ASP A 243 -14.42 -11.58 6.02
CA ASP A 243 -14.31 -11.89 4.60
C ASP A 243 -13.27 -10.93 3.96
N VAL A 244 -12.02 -11.39 3.90
CA VAL A 244 -10.91 -10.72 3.22
C VAL A 244 -10.42 -11.61 2.09
N ARG A 245 -10.02 -11.02 0.96
CA ARG A 245 -9.53 -11.75 -0.21
C ARG A 245 -8.16 -11.21 -0.58
N ILE A 246 -7.16 -12.10 -0.57
CA ILE A 246 -5.83 -11.77 -1.09
C ILE A 246 -5.60 -12.47 -2.41
N THR A 247 -4.74 -11.92 -3.23
CA THR A 247 -4.30 -12.55 -4.47
C THR A 247 -2.79 -12.64 -4.50
N THR A 248 -2.27 -13.57 -5.29
CA THR A 248 -0.84 -13.70 -5.55
C THR A 248 -0.60 -13.96 -7.04
N HIS A 249 0.65 -13.95 -7.45
CA HIS A 249 1.09 -14.34 -8.79
C HIS A 249 2.13 -15.46 -8.68
N TYR A 250 1.99 -16.47 -9.54
CA TYR A 250 2.94 -17.60 -9.56
C TYR A 250 3.83 -17.51 -10.81
N ASP A 251 5.09 -17.16 -10.59
CA ASP A 251 6.11 -17.16 -11.65
C ASP A 251 6.88 -18.48 -11.59
N LEU A 252 6.97 -19.16 -12.74
CA LEU A 252 7.69 -20.44 -12.86
C LEU A 252 9.18 -20.31 -12.48
N HIS A 253 9.77 -19.14 -12.70
CA HIS A 253 11.18 -18.88 -12.50
C HIS A 253 11.50 -17.90 -11.37
N ASN A 254 10.51 -17.63 -10.48
CA ASN A 254 10.71 -16.74 -9.34
C ASN A 254 9.82 -17.12 -8.15
N VAL A 255 10.22 -18.16 -7.42
CA VAL A 255 9.47 -18.61 -6.23
C VAL A 255 9.40 -17.55 -5.13
N ALA A 256 10.40 -16.68 -5.04
CA ALA A 256 10.43 -15.61 -4.05
C ALA A 256 9.29 -14.60 -4.28
N SER A 257 8.90 -14.35 -5.53
CA SER A 257 7.81 -13.45 -5.88
C SER A 257 6.49 -13.89 -5.23
N SER A 258 6.06 -15.14 -5.43
CA SER A 258 4.81 -15.63 -4.83
C SER A 258 4.89 -15.72 -3.30
N MET A 259 6.03 -16.14 -2.74
CA MET A 259 6.24 -16.20 -1.30
C MET A 259 6.07 -14.83 -0.63
N TYR A 260 6.78 -13.82 -1.12
CA TYR A 260 6.75 -12.49 -0.53
C TYR A 260 5.45 -11.74 -0.83
N SER A 261 4.81 -12.01 -1.96
CA SER A 261 3.47 -11.53 -2.25
C SER A 261 2.45 -12.03 -1.22
N VAL A 262 2.47 -13.34 -0.87
CA VAL A 262 1.55 -13.89 0.14
C VAL A 262 1.84 -13.33 1.52
N LEU A 263 3.10 -13.11 1.89
CA LEU A 263 3.47 -12.45 3.16
C LEU A 263 2.98 -11.00 3.20
N HIS A 264 3.13 -10.25 2.10
CA HIS A 264 2.71 -8.87 1.95
C HIS A 264 1.19 -8.74 2.05
N GLU A 265 0.46 -9.42 1.16
CA GLU A 265 -1.00 -9.37 1.13
C GLU A 265 -1.62 -9.98 2.40
N GLY A 266 -0.98 -11.00 2.96
CA GLY A 266 -1.33 -11.56 4.25
C GLY A 266 -1.19 -10.57 5.40
N GLY A 267 -0.21 -9.68 5.36
CA GLY A 267 -0.06 -8.59 6.33
C GLY A 267 -1.22 -7.60 6.26
N HIS A 268 -1.62 -7.19 5.06
CA HIS A 268 -2.82 -6.39 4.82
C HIS A 268 -4.08 -7.11 5.33
N ALA A 269 -4.21 -8.41 5.02
CA ALA A 269 -5.37 -9.20 5.45
C ALA A 269 -5.46 -9.31 6.98
N LEU A 270 -4.35 -9.52 7.68
CA LEU A 270 -4.34 -9.58 9.15
C LEU A 270 -4.75 -8.26 9.79
N TYR A 271 -4.46 -7.13 9.14
CA TYR A 271 -4.97 -5.84 9.58
C TYR A 271 -6.49 -5.81 9.53
N GLU A 272 -7.08 -6.09 8.38
CA GLU A 272 -8.53 -6.04 8.17
C GLU A 272 -9.28 -7.07 9.04
N LEU A 273 -8.77 -8.30 9.14
CA LEU A 273 -9.29 -9.35 10.03
C LEU A 273 -9.16 -8.98 11.53
N GLY A 274 -8.26 -8.07 11.87
CA GLY A 274 -8.00 -7.62 13.24
C GLY A 274 -8.90 -6.48 13.73
N ILE A 275 -9.67 -5.85 12.85
CA ILE A 275 -10.58 -4.75 13.19
C ILE A 275 -11.75 -5.25 14.03
N ARG A 276 -12.13 -4.48 15.06
CA ARG A 276 -13.20 -4.85 16.01
C ARG A 276 -14.55 -5.06 15.32
N ASP A 277 -15.35 -5.98 15.86
CA ASP A 277 -16.68 -6.32 15.34
C ASP A 277 -17.67 -5.15 15.41
N ASP A 278 -17.55 -4.27 16.43
CA ASP A 278 -18.44 -3.12 16.62
C ASP A 278 -18.18 -1.96 15.63
N LEU A 279 -17.10 -2.01 14.86
CA LEU A 279 -16.83 -1.04 13.79
C LEU A 279 -17.35 -1.53 12.42
N GLN A 280 -17.76 -2.78 12.31
CA GLN A 280 -18.15 -3.37 11.02
C GLN A 280 -19.43 -2.75 10.47
N TYR A 281 -19.53 -2.67 9.15
CA TYR A 281 -20.63 -2.08 8.38
C TYR A 281 -20.79 -0.56 8.60
N THR A 282 -19.77 0.10 9.17
CA THR A 282 -19.68 1.55 9.32
C THR A 282 -18.47 2.10 8.57
N CYS A 283 -18.37 3.41 8.43
CA CYS A 283 -17.19 4.08 7.87
C CYS A 283 -15.94 3.97 8.75
N LEU A 284 -16.05 3.36 9.94
CA LEU A 284 -14.91 3.09 10.82
C LEU A 284 -14.24 1.74 10.52
N ALA A 285 -14.88 0.85 9.76
CA ALA A 285 -14.25 -0.36 9.24
C ALA A 285 -13.18 -0.01 8.20
N GLY A 286 -12.15 -0.83 8.11
CA GLY A 286 -11.01 -0.63 7.21
C GLY A 286 -9.81 0.06 7.85
N GLY A 287 -8.66 -0.07 7.22
CA GLY A 287 -7.41 0.52 7.70
C GLY A 287 -7.43 2.04 7.71
N VAL A 288 -6.70 2.66 8.65
CA VAL A 288 -6.82 4.10 8.95
C VAL A 288 -6.18 5.01 7.90
N SER A 289 -5.14 4.53 7.21
CA SER A 289 -4.42 5.24 6.14
C SER A 289 -3.61 4.27 5.30
N MET A 290 -3.15 4.73 4.13
CA MET A 290 -2.32 3.92 3.23
C MET A 290 -0.97 3.60 3.86
N GLY A 291 -0.33 4.55 4.57
CA GLY A 291 0.95 4.31 5.23
C GLY A 291 0.87 3.33 6.39
N VAL A 292 -0.19 3.41 7.22
CA VAL A 292 -0.41 2.45 8.31
C VAL A 292 -0.76 1.07 7.73
N HIS A 293 -1.55 1.02 6.65
CA HIS A 293 -1.90 -0.23 5.98
C HIS A 293 -0.66 -0.92 5.39
N GLU A 294 0.17 -0.15 4.67
CA GLU A 294 1.44 -0.64 4.12
C GLU A 294 2.44 -1.03 5.21
N SER A 295 2.34 -0.43 6.41
CA SER A 295 3.20 -0.86 7.52
C SER A 295 2.94 -2.29 7.95
N GLN A 296 1.71 -2.80 7.78
CA GLN A 296 1.35 -4.16 8.14
C GLN A 296 1.84 -5.17 7.09
N SER A 297 1.71 -4.85 5.81
CA SER A 297 2.24 -5.68 4.73
C SER A 297 3.76 -5.77 4.79
N ARG A 298 4.45 -4.62 4.89
CA ARG A 298 5.92 -4.57 4.98
C ARG A 298 6.45 -5.18 6.28
N PHE A 299 5.68 -5.14 7.35
CA PHE A 299 6.04 -5.82 8.59
C PHE A 299 6.22 -7.32 8.36
N TYR A 300 5.21 -7.97 7.77
CA TYR A 300 5.27 -9.41 7.52
C TYR A 300 6.19 -9.76 6.35
N GLU A 301 6.24 -8.98 5.31
CA GLU A 301 7.10 -9.21 4.15
C GLU A 301 8.59 -9.05 4.51
N ASN A 302 8.96 -7.86 5.02
CA ASN A 302 10.36 -7.46 5.16
C ASN A 302 10.92 -7.73 6.56
N LEU A 303 10.24 -7.24 7.61
CA LEU A 303 10.79 -7.27 8.95
C LEU A 303 10.75 -8.68 9.55
N ILE A 304 9.69 -9.44 9.27
CA ILE A 304 9.56 -10.84 9.68
C ILE A 304 10.02 -11.77 8.55
N GLY A 305 9.41 -11.71 7.38
CA GLY A 305 9.58 -12.69 6.29
C GLY A 305 10.99 -12.76 5.71
N ARG A 306 11.74 -11.65 5.74
CA ARG A 306 13.14 -11.61 5.33
C ARG A 306 14.12 -11.72 6.50
N SER A 307 13.64 -11.93 7.74
CA SER A 307 14.51 -12.12 8.89
C SER A 307 15.16 -13.50 8.86
N ARG A 308 16.37 -13.59 9.41
CA ARG A 308 17.08 -14.87 9.58
C ARG A 308 16.25 -15.86 10.41
N ALA A 309 15.67 -15.40 11.50
CA ALA A 309 14.89 -16.24 12.41
C ALA A 309 13.68 -16.90 11.72
N PHE A 310 12.95 -16.14 10.90
CA PHE A 310 11.81 -16.67 10.16
C PHE A 310 12.25 -17.66 9.09
N LEU A 311 13.24 -17.27 8.28
CA LEU A 311 13.70 -18.10 7.17
C LEU A 311 14.30 -19.44 7.68
N GLU A 312 15.10 -19.42 8.74
CA GLU A 312 15.61 -20.65 9.34
C GLU A 312 14.48 -21.54 9.88
N ALA A 313 13.44 -20.96 10.48
CA ALA A 313 12.31 -21.72 11.01
C ALA A 313 11.51 -22.44 9.91
N ILE A 314 11.25 -21.78 8.78
CA ILE A 314 10.43 -22.35 7.69
C ILE A 314 11.25 -23.16 6.69
N TYR A 315 12.58 -22.99 6.60
CA TYR A 315 13.41 -23.51 5.54
C TYR A 315 13.33 -25.03 5.33
N PRO A 316 13.25 -25.88 6.36
CA PRO A 316 13.05 -27.31 6.16
C PRO A 316 11.77 -27.65 5.36
N ARG A 317 10.71 -26.85 5.55
CA ARG A 317 9.47 -27.01 4.80
C ARG A 317 9.60 -26.46 3.37
N VAL A 318 10.31 -25.33 3.18
CA VAL A 318 10.61 -24.77 1.86
C VAL A 318 11.36 -25.80 1.01
N GLN A 319 12.41 -26.43 1.56
CA GLN A 319 13.13 -27.51 0.88
C GLN A 319 12.26 -28.74 0.57
N ALA A 320 11.30 -29.07 1.46
CA ALA A 320 10.38 -30.17 1.23
C ALA A 320 9.38 -29.89 0.09
N PHE A 321 8.99 -28.65 -0.13
CA PHE A 321 8.17 -28.25 -1.28
C PHE A 321 8.99 -28.25 -2.58
N PHE A 322 10.28 -27.87 -2.53
CA PHE A 322 11.13 -27.68 -3.70
C PHE A 322 12.47 -28.44 -3.60
N PRO A 323 12.43 -29.80 -3.45
CA PRO A 323 13.65 -30.59 -3.19
C PRO A 323 14.63 -30.59 -4.34
N GLU A 324 14.17 -30.48 -5.58
CA GLU A 324 15.03 -30.47 -6.78
C GLU A 324 15.83 -29.16 -6.88
N GLN A 325 15.20 -28.05 -6.53
CA GLN A 325 15.78 -26.70 -6.65
C GLN A 325 16.62 -26.34 -5.41
N LEU A 326 16.16 -26.74 -4.23
CA LEU A 326 16.74 -26.26 -2.96
C LEU A 326 17.44 -27.37 -2.14
N GLY A 327 17.46 -28.63 -2.61
CA GLY A 327 18.06 -29.74 -1.87
C GLY A 327 19.54 -29.58 -1.54
N GLY A 328 20.28 -28.85 -2.40
CA GLY A 328 21.70 -28.52 -2.21
C GLY A 328 21.97 -27.13 -1.60
N VAL A 329 20.92 -26.35 -1.31
CA VAL A 329 21.02 -24.97 -0.82
C VAL A 329 20.84 -24.95 0.69
N SER A 330 21.71 -24.28 1.42
CA SER A 330 21.58 -24.09 2.87
C SER A 330 20.61 -22.94 3.22
N ALA A 331 20.08 -22.92 4.44
CA ALA A 331 19.26 -21.82 4.95
C ALA A 331 20.00 -20.47 4.89
N GLU A 332 21.30 -20.48 5.14
CA GLU A 332 22.15 -19.29 5.04
C GLU A 332 22.25 -18.75 3.59
N GLN A 333 22.45 -19.64 2.61
CA GLN A 333 22.46 -19.24 1.21
C GLN A 333 21.11 -18.67 0.79
N PHE A 334 20.01 -19.33 1.20
CA PHE A 334 18.66 -18.85 0.92
C PHE A 334 18.40 -17.47 1.56
N TYR A 335 18.76 -17.30 2.86
CA TYR A 335 18.66 -16.02 3.56
C TYR A 335 19.42 -14.90 2.82
N ARG A 336 20.65 -15.18 2.39
CA ARG A 336 21.46 -14.20 1.66
C ARG A 336 20.84 -13.86 0.29
N ALA A 337 20.36 -14.84 -0.44
CA ALA A 337 19.77 -14.66 -1.77
C ALA A 337 18.50 -13.81 -1.75
N VAL A 338 17.56 -14.08 -0.83
CA VAL A 338 16.31 -13.30 -0.73
C VAL A 338 16.50 -11.90 -0.13
N ASN A 339 17.66 -11.61 0.45
CA ASN A 339 18.07 -10.29 0.93
C ASN A 339 19.19 -9.66 0.08
N LYS A 340 19.43 -10.17 -1.13
CA LYS A 340 20.39 -9.58 -2.06
C LYS A 340 20.02 -8.13 -2.33
N VAL A 341 21.02 -7.25 -2.31
CA VAL A 341 20.89 -5.86 -2.70
C VAL A 341 21.45 -5.66 -4.08
N GLU A 342 20.61 -5.18 -4.98
CA GLU A 342 21.00 -4.88 -6.36
C GLU A 342 20.18 -3.69 -6.88
N PRO A 343 20.78 -2.50 -7.01
CA PRO A 343 20.07 -1.37 -7.59
C PRO A 343 19.49 -1.73 -8.96
N SER A 344 18.19 -1.62 -9.09
CA SER A 344 17.43 -2.03 -10.27
C SER A 344 16.63 -0.87 -10.85
N LEU A 345 16.04 -1.06 -12.03
CA LEU A 345 15.19 -0.07 -12.69
C LEU A 345 13.76 -0.10 -12.15
N ILE A 346 13.22 -1.28 -11.87
CA ILE A 346 11.80 -1.49 -11.59
C ILE A 346 11.53 -1.49 -10.09
N ARG A 347 10.72 -0.54 -9.64
CA ARG A 347 10.39 -0.35 -8.22
C ARG A 347 9.79 -1.59 -7.57
N THR A 348 8.84 -2.25 -8.24
CA THR A 348 8.14 -3.42 -7.69
C THR A 348 9.01 -4.65 -7.55
N GLU A 349 10.17 -4.68 -8.21
CA GLU A 349 11.15 -5.75 -8.16
C GLU A 349 12.38 -5.40 -7.31
N SER A 350 12.41 -4.17 -6.75
CA SER A 350 13.54 -3.69 -5.97
C SER A 350 13.64 -4.38 -4.60
N ASP A 351 14.87 -4.49 -4.11
CA ASP A 351 15.15 -5.02 -2.78
C ASP A 351 14.72 -4.07 -1.65
N GLU A 352 14.67 -4.58 -0.42
CA GLU A 352 14.23 -3.82 0.76
C GLU A 352 15.05 -2.54 0.99
N LEU A 353 16.37 -2.59 0.76
CA LEU A 353 17.26 -1.45 1.02
C LEU A 353 17.05 -0.33 0.02
N THR A 354 16.94 -0.66 -1.28
CA THR A 354 16.83 0.32 -2.36
C THR A 354 15.39 0.82 -2.57
N TYR A 355 14.38 0.12 -2.07
CA TYR A 355 12.97 0.44 -2.28
C TYR A 355 12.61 1.90 -1.96
N CYS A 356 13.06 2.42 -0.81
CA CYS A 356 12.75 3.80 -0.43
C CYS A 356 13.41 4.84 -1.37
N LEU A 357 14.52 4.52 -2.02
CA LEU A 357 15.14 5.40 -3.02
C LEU A 357 14.26 5.53 -4.27
N HIS A 358 13.62 4.44 -4.69
CA HIS A 358 12.61 4.47 -5.77
C HIS A 358 11.43 5.36 -5.41
N ILE A 359 10.93 5.28 -4.18
CA ILE A 359 9.83 6.13 -3.71
C ILE A 359 10.26 7.61 -3.68
N MET A 360 11.47 7.87 -3.24
CA MET A 360 12.02 9.23 -3.16
C MET A 360 12.09 9.91 -4.53
N VAL A 361 12.46 9.18 -5.60
CA VAL A 361 12.43 9.70 -6.97
C VAL A 361 11.03 10.19 -7.33
N ARG A 362 10.00 9.40 -7.05
CA ARG A 362 8.61 9.75 -7.36
C ARG A 362 8.13 10.94 -6.53
N TYR A 363 8.46 10.95 -5.25
CA TYR A 363 8.15 12.07 -4.35
C TYR A 363 8.73 13.40 -4.84
N GLU A 364 10.01 13.40 -5.22
CA GLU A 364 10.68 14.62 -5.71
C GLU A 364 10.05 15.12 -7.02
N ILE A 365 9.68 14.22 -7.93
CA ILE A 365 9.03 14.57 -9.19
C ILE A 365 7.61 15.08 -8.95
N GLU A 366 6.80 14.39 -8.15
CA GLU A 366 5.43 14.83 -7.84
C GLU A 366 5.40 16.19 -7.16
N LYS A 367 6.30 16.42 -6.18
CA LYS A 367 6.45 17.70 -5.50
C LYS A 367 6.71 18.84 -6.49
N GLN A 368 7.58 18.61 -7.47
CA GLN A 368 7.91 19.59 -8.51
C GLN A 368 6.76 19.77 -9.52
N LEU A 369 6.11 18.70 -9.98
CA LEU A 369 4.97 18.75 -10.90
C LEU A 369 3.80 19.53 -10.29
N ILE A 370 3.38 19.13 -9.10
CA ILE A 370 2.25 19.78 -8.40
C ILE A 370 2.62 21.17 -7.92
N GLY A 371 3.87 21.41 -7.54
CA GLY A 371 4.40 22.74 -7.22
C GLY A 371 4.54 23.67 -8.44
N GLY A 372 4.56 23.12 -9.67
CA GLY A 372 4.67 23.86 -10.93
C GLY A 372 6.08 24.29 -11.29
N THR A 373 7.10 23.68 -10.70
CA THR A 373 8.52 23.90 -11.03
C THR A 373 9.06 22.92 -12.05
N LEU A 374 8.34 21.85 -12.35
CA LEU A 374 8.60 20.86 -13.41
C LEU A 374 7.36 20.73 -14.30
N ARG A 375 7.55 20.61 -15.61
CA ARG A 375 6.51 20.29 -16.56
C ARG A 375 6.57 18.82 -16.95
N ALA A 376 5.45 18.25 -17.42
CA ALA A 376 5.39 16.85 -17.81
C ALA A 376 6.46 16.46 -18.84
N GLU A 377 6.80 17.36 -19.79
CA GLU A 377 7.82 17.12 -20.83
C GLU A 377 9.24 16.95 -20.27
N GLU A 378 9.51 17.41 -19.05
CA GLU A 378 10.81 17.37 -18.39
C GLU A 378 10.97 16.11 -17.51
N VAL A 379 9.86 15.36 -17.26
CA VAL A 379 9.84 14.21 -16.37
C VAL A 379 10.86 13.12 -16.74
N PRO A 380 11.03 12.69 -18.01
CA PRO A 380 12.01 11.65 -18.32
C PRO A 380 13.45 12.06 -17.95
N ALA A 381 13.82 13.31 -18.20
CA ALA A 381 15.16 13.81 -17.89
C ALA A 381 15.41 13.90 -16.38
N GLU A 382 14.44 14.41 -15.62
CA GLU A 382 14.52 14.51 -14.15
C GLU A 382 14.52 13.11 -13.50
N TRP A 383 13.71 12.18 -14.03
CA TRP A 383 13.71 10.78 -13.60
C TRP A 383 15.09 10.14 -13.77
N ALA A 384 15.67 10.24 -14.96
CA ALA A 384 17.00 9.69 -15.23
C ALA A 384 18.09 10.33 -14.35
N ARG A 385 18.00 11.65 -14.09
CA ARG A 385 18.91 12.35 -13.17
C ARG A 385 18.84 11.79 -11.75
N LEU A 386 17.62 11.64 -11.21
CA LEU A 386 17.42 11.14 -9.85
C LEU A 386 17.81 9.67 -9.70
N TYR A 387 17.54 8.82 -10.70
CA TYR A 387 17.97 7.42 -10.71
C TYR A 387 19.50 7.30 -10.65
N ARG A 388 20.20 8.11 -11.44
CA ARG A 388 21.67 8.12 -11.41
C ARG A 388 22.18 8.60 -10.04
N GLU A 389 21.57 9.63 -9.48
CA GLU A 389 21.98 10.23 -8.21
C GLU A 389 21.75 9.28 -7.03
N TYR A 390 20.56 8.68 -6.92
CA TYR A 390 20.16 7.89 -5.76
C TYR A 390 20.50 6.40 -5.87
N LEU A 391 20.32 5.82 -7.05
CA LEU A 391 20.49 4.39 -7.29
C LEU A 391 21.80 4.06 -8.05
N GLY A 392 22.43 5.05 -8.68
CA GLY A 392 23.61 4.83 -9.50
C GLY A 392 23.31 4.08 -10.82
N VAL A 393 22.06 4.07 -11.27
CA VAL A 393 21.60 3.31 -12.43
C VAL A 393 21.24 4.25 -13.57
N GLU A 394 21.67 3.90 -14.80
CA GLU A 394 21.26 4.60 -16.02
C GLU A 394 19.91 4.06 -16.51
N VAL A 395 18.98 4.96 -16.81
CA VAL A 395 17.66 4.61 -17.35
C VAL A 395 17.74 4.51 -18.86
N PRO A 396 17.54 3.32 -19.45
CA PRO A 396 17.78 3.11 -20.89
C PRO A 396 16.64 3.59 -21.78
N ASN A 397 15.41 3.66 -21.24
CA ASN A 397 14.18 3.99 -21.96
C ASN A 397 13.09 4.44 -20.99
N ASP A 398 11.99 4.99 -21.48
CA ASP A 398 10.91 5.52 -20.65
C ASP A 398 10.00 4.40 -20.09
N ARG A 399 9.91 3.25 -20.73
CA ARG A 399 9.17 2.07 -20.26
C ARG A 399 9.69 1.57 -18.94
N GLU A 400 11.02 1.45 -18.80
CA GLU A 400 11.68 1.08 -17.54
C GLU A 400 11.96 2.30 -16.65
N GLY A 401 11.71 3.49 -17.17
CA GLY A 401 11.77 4.77 -16.48
C GLY A 401 10.42 5.25 -15.97
N CYS A 402 10.02 6.45 -16.37
CA CYS A 402 8.86 7.16 -15.85
C CYS A 402 7.50 6.56 -16.24
N LEU A 403 7.44 5.61 -17.18
CA LEU A 403 6.23 4.89 -17.55
C LEU A 403 6.01 3.59 -16.75
N GLN A 404 6.89 3.23 -15.82
CA GLN A 404 6.79 1.94 -15.14
C GLN A 404 5.57 1.81 -14.21
N ASP A 405 5.12 2.89 -13.58
CA ASP A 405 4.01 2.90 -12.60
C ASP A 405 2.72 3.48 -13.21
N SER A 406 1.59 2.88 -12.90
CA SER A 406 0.26 3.32 -13.35
C SER A 406 -0.35 4.46 -12.52
N HIS A 407 0.23 4.80 -11.38
CA HIS A 407 -0.34 5.74 -10.40
C HIS A 407 -0.74 7.09 -11.03
N TRP A 408 0.14 7.69 -11.81
CA TRP A 408 -0.15 8.98 -12.43
C TRP A 408 -1.27 8.92 -13.47
N SER A 409 -1.36 7.83 -14.24
CA SER A 409 -2.45 7.66 -15.20
C SER A 409 -3.82 7.52 -14.52
N GLY A 410 -3.86 7.01 -13.30
CA GLY A 410 -5.04 6.98 -12.43
C GLY A 410 -5.27 8.26 -11.63
N GLY A 411 -4.40 9.26 -11.77
CA GLY A 411 -4.50 10.52 -11.01
C GLY A 411 -4.04 10.45 -9.56
N SER A 412 -3.31 9.40 -9.16
CA SER A 412 -2.90 9.16 -7.78
C SER A 412 -1.62 9.91 -7.41
N PHE A 413 -1.65 11.24 -7.38
CA PHE A 413 -0.56 12.08 -6.90
C PHE A 413 -0.60 12.23 -5.38
N GLY A 414 0.55 12.08 -4.71
CA GLY A 414 0.68 12.08 -3.26
C GLY A 414 0.60 10.69 -2.61
N TYR A 415 0.40 9.64 -3.39
CA TYR A 415 0.28 8.26 -2.89
C TYR A 415 1.64 7.63 -2.53
N PHE A 416 2.67 7.83 -3.37
CA PHE A 416 3.96 7.14 -3.23
C PHE A 416 4.63 7.25 -1.86
N PRO A 417 4.60 8.39 -1.15
CA PRO A 417 5.21 8.47 0.18
C PRO A 417 4.66 7.46 1.20
N SER A 418 3.40 7.03 1.07
CA SER A 418 2.79 6.02 1.94
C SER A 418 3.57 4.71 1.98
N TYR A 419 4.16 4.31 0.87
CA TYR A 419 5.00 3.11 0.79
C TYR A 419 6.27 3.20 1.66
N ALA A 420 6.94 4.36 1.66
CA ALA A 420 8.13 4.55 2.48
C ALA A 420 7.78 4.76 3.96
N LEU A 421 6.69 5.49 4.24
CA LEU A 421 6.17 5.66 5.59
C LEU A 421 5.80 4.31 6.22
N GLY A 422 5.19 3.41 5.45
CA GLY A 422 4.86 2.05 5.89
C GLY A 422 6.07 1.29 6.42
N ASN A 423 7.19 1.31 5.69
CA ASN A 423 8.42 0.68 6.14
C ASN A 423 8.93 1.28 7.48
N ALA A 424 8.91 2.61 7.60
CA ALA A 424 9.38 3.28 8.82
C ALA A 424 8.46 3.01 10.02
N TYR A 425 7.14 3.07 9.84
CA TYR A 425 6.18 2.72 10.89
C TYR A 425 6.36 1.27 11.35
N GLY A 426 6.50 0.33 10.39
CA GLY A 426 6.78 -1.08 10.71
C GLY A 426 8.04 -1.26 11.55
N ALA A 427 9.15 -0.64 11.16
CA ALA A 427 10.41 -0.71 11.91
C ALA A 427 10.31 -0.12 13.33
N GLN A 428 9.56 0.98 13.50
CA GLN A 428 9.31 1.57 14.82
C GLN A 428 8.45 0.65 15.69
N MET A 429 7.41 0.01 15.11
CA MET A 429 6.59 -0.98 15.80
C MET A 429 7.44 -2.19 16.24
N LEU A 430 8.28 -2.72 15.34
CA LEU A 430 9.20 -3.81 15.68
C LEU A 430 10.13 -3.43 16.83
N ARG A 431 10.77 -2.26 16.78
CA ARG A 431 11.63 -1.75 17.87
C ARG A 431 10.87 -1.64 19.19
N ARG A 432 9.58 -1.31 19.15
CA ARG A 432 8.74 -1.26 20.34
C ARG A 432 8.43 -2.65 20.87
N MET A 433 8.04 -3.60 20.01
CA MET A 433 7.78 -4.99 20.36
C MET A 433 9.00 -5.67 21.02
N GLU A 434 10.21 -5.48 20.46
CA GLU A 434 11.46 -6.04 20.98
C GLU A 434 11.78 -5.61 22.43
N ARG A 435 11.18 -4.52 22.92
CA ARG A 435 11.29 -4.08 24.33
C ARG A 435 10.29 -4.76 25.25
N GLU A 436 9.25 -5.34 24.70
CA GLU A 436 8.14 -5.91 25.45
C GLU A 436 8.23 -7.44 25.51
N PHE A 437 8.73 -8.07 24.45
CA PHE A 437 8.94 -9.53 24.42
C PHE A 437 10.03 -9.92 23.41
N ASP A 438 10.47 -11.20 23.49
CA ASP A 438 11.45 -11.77 22.56
C ASP A 438 10.81 -12.13 21.23
N VAL A 439 10.70 -11.15 20.33
CA VAL A 439 10.07 -11.28 19.00
C VAL A 439 10.74 -12.39 18.19
N PHE A 440 12.04 -12.28 17.98
CA PHE A 440 12.74 -13.22 17.10
C PHE A 440 12.96 -14.60 17.72
N GLY A 441 12.95 -14.71 19.05
CA GLY A 441 12.94 -16.02 19.73
C GLY A 441 11.60 -16.76 19.57
N GLN A 442 10.47 -16.06 19.40
CA GLN A 442 9.20 -16.68 19.03
C GLN A 442 9.17 -17.02 17.54
N VAL A 443 9.56 -16.09 16.67
CA VAL A 443 9.63 -16.27 15.21
C VAL A 443 10.51 -17.47 14.85
N ALA A 444 11.65 -17.67 15.51
CA ALA A 444 12.53 -18.83 15.31
C ALA A 444 11.88 -20.19 15.63
N LYS A 445 10.75 -20.18 16.35
CA LYS A 445 9.94 -21.37 16.61
C LYS A 445 8.78 -21.54 15.63
N GLY A 446 8.66 -20.64 14.64
CA GLY A 446 7.54 -20.57 13.71
C GLY A 446 6.26 -20.00 14.33
N ASP A 447 6.35 -19.30 15.47
CA ASP A 447 5.21 -18.73 16.18
C ASP A 447 5.16 -17.22 15.96
N LEU A 448 4.17 -16.76 15.19
CA LEU A 448 3.90 -15.34 14.94
C LEU A 448 2.74 -14.78 15.79
N SER A 449 2.15 -15.59 16.68
CA SER A 449 0.96 -15.20 17.46
C SER A 449 1.20 -13.99 18.35
N GLY A 450 2.38 -13.87 18.95
CA GLY A 450 2.77 -12.71 19.75
C GLY A 450 2.85 -11.43 18.93
N VAL A 451 3.42 -11.50 17.73
CA VAL A 451 3.50 -10.40 16.79
C VAL A 451 2.09 -9.96 16.36
N THR A 452 1.28 -10.89 15.86
CA THR A 452 -0.08 -10.64 15.41
C THR A 452 -0.97 -10.09 16.53
N GLY A 453 -0.84 -10.65 17.75
CA GLY A 453 -1.55 -10.20 18.95
C GLY A 453 -1.20 -8.76 19.30
N TRP A 454 0.08 -8.41 19.29
CA TRP A 454 0.54 -7.05 19.56
C TRP A 454 0.04 -6.04 18.51
N LEU A 455 0.16 -6.37 17.22
CA LEU A 455 -0.34 -5.52 16.13
C LEU A 455 -1.86 -5.32 16.23
N ARG A 456 -2.60 -6.38 16.54
CA ARG A 456 -4.06 -6.30 16.76
C ARG A 456 -4.41 -5.37 17.92
N GLU A 457 -3.70 -5.46 19.04
CA GLU A 457 -3.95 -4.64 20.22
C GLU A 457 -3.61 -3.17 19.99
N HIS A 458 -2.50 -2.87 19.29
CA HIS A 458 -1.98 -1.52 19.20
C HIS A 458 -2.34 -0.79 17.89
N VAL A 459 -2.75 -1.53 16.85
CA VAL A 459 -3.04 -0.96 15.52
C VAL A 459 -4.39 -1.44 14.99
N HIS A 460 -4.57 -2.77 14.76
CA HIS A 460 -5.66 -3.28 13.94
C HIS A 460 -7.05 -2.96 14.51
N GLN A 461 -7.24 -3.14 15.82
CA GLN A 461 -8.55 -3.01 16.46
C GLN A 461 -9.22 -1.65 16.27
N TYR A 462 -8.44 -0.62 15.96
CA TYR A 462 -8.97 0.75 15.90
C TYR A 462 -9.66 1.09 14.58
N GLY A 463 -9.38 0.35 13.47
CA GLY A 463 -9.89 0.74 12.17
C GLY A 463 -9.64 2.23 11.91
N GLN A 464 -10.67 2.98 11.53
CA GLN A 464 -10.61 4.43 11.34
C GLN A 464 -11.07 5.27 12.56
N LEU A 465 -11.19 4.64 13.73
CA LEU A 465 -11.63 5.32 14.96
C LEU A 465 -10.69 6.46 15.38
N LEU A 466 -9.41 6.32 15.15
CA LEU A 466 -8.37 7.31 15.45
C LEU A 466 -7.82 7.93 14.15
N GLU A 467 -7.13 9.07 14.27
CA GLU A 467 -6.33 9.60 13.15
C GLU A 467 -5.05 8.77 12.96
N PRO A 468 -4.49 8.68 11.73
CA PRO A 468 -3.28 7.90 11.45
C PRO A 468 -2.12 8.24 12.39
N ALA A 469 -1.88 9.53 12.59
CA ALA A 469 -0.81 10.01 13.49
C ALA A 469 -1.02 9.58 14.94
N ASP A 470 -2.27 9.40 15.40
CA ASP A 470 -2.57 8.95 16.76
C ASP A 470 -2.38 7.44 16.88
N VAL A 471 -2.78 6.65 15.87
CA VAL A 471 -2.50 5.20 15.83
C VAL A 471 -0.99 4.96 15.91
N VAL A 472 -0.20 5.62 15.06
CA VAL A 472 1.27 5.49 15.05
C VAL A 472 1.86 5.94 16.38
N ARG A 473 1.45 7.11 16.90
CA ARG A 473 1.96 7.66 18.17
C ARG A 473 1.69 6.73 19.35
N ASN A 474 0.50 6.15 19.42
CA ASN A 474 0.11 5.23 20.48
C ASN A 474 0.86 3.91 20.39
N ALA A 475 1.06 3.38 19.18
CA ALA A 475 1.76 2.14 18.94
C ALA A 475 3.27 2.26 19.15
N CYS A 476 3.93 3.30 18.59
CA CYS A 476 5.38 3.32 18.52
C CYS A 476 6.03 4.71 18.67
N GLY A 477 5.26 5.75 18.94
CA GLY A 477 5.76 7.13 19.06
C GLY A 477 5.60 7.93 17.76
N THR A 478 6.21 9.12 17.71
CA THR A 478 6.20 9.96 16.50
C THR A 478 7.10 9.38 15.42
N LEU A 479 6.83 9.68 14.15
CA LEU A 479 7.68 9.28 13.02
C LEU A 479 9.14 9.66 13.26
N ASP A 480 10.01 8.65 13.22
CA ASP A 480 11.47 8.78 13.40
C ASP A 480 12.18 7.93 12.32
N PRO A 481 12.62 8.54 11.21
CA PRO A 481 13.28 7.83 10.12
C PRO A 481 14.57 7.13 10.54
N GLN A 482 15.22 7.61 11.60
CA GLN A 482 16.47 7.01 12.09
C GLN A 482 16.27 5.56 12.55
N VAL A 483 15.10 5.23 13.08
CA VAL A 483 14.78 3.86 13.52
C VAL A 483 14.84 2.86 12.36
N TYR A 484 14.24 3.25 11.23
CA TYR A 484 14.26 2.41 10.03
C TYR A 484 15.67 2.35 9.41
N LEU A 485 16.36 3.47 9.37
CA LEU A 485 17.76 3.54 8.92
C LEU A 485 18.69 2.66 9.77
N ASP A 486 18.53 2.70 11.10
CA ASP A 486 19.32 1.86 12.03
C ASP A 486 19.04 0.36 11.79
N TYR A 487 17.79 -0.01 11.56
CA TYR A 487 17.39 -1.39 11.21
C TYR A 487 18.07 -1.84 9.91
N LEU A 488 17.96 -1.07 8.83
CA LEU A 488 18.59 -1.38 7.55
C LEU A 488 20.12 -1.46 7.67
N THR A 489 20.72 -0.49 8.33
CA THR A 489 22.18 -0.44 8.51
C THR A 489 22.68 -1.67 9.26
N ARG A 490 22.03 -2.03 10.36
CA ARG A 490 22.40 -3.24 11.14
C ARG A 490 22.28 -4.49 10.29
N LYS A 491 21.14 -4.71 9.62
CA LYS A 491 20.84 -5.89 8.80
C LYS A 491 21.86 -6.06 7.68
N TYR A 492 22.09 -5.02 6.91
CA TYR A 492 22.93 -5.10 5.71
C TYR A 492 24.43 -5.02 6.02
N THR A 493 24.83 -4.35 7.10
CA THR A 493 26.20 -4.44 7.60
C THR A 493 26.54 -5.87 8.03
N GLU A 494 25.65 -6.56 8.74
CA GLU A 494 25.85 -7.98 9.11
C GLU A 494 25.88 -8.88 7.86
N LEU A 495 24.91 -8.71 6.93
CA LEU A 495 24.77 -9.55 5.75
C LEU A 495 25.99 -9.48 4.82
N TYR A 496 26.56 -8.30 4.63
CA TYR A 496 27.66 -8.03 3.71
C TYR A 496 29.04 -7.89 4.39
N ALA A 497 29.11 -8.01 5.71
CA ALA A 497 30.34 -7.83 6.50
C ALA A 497 31.04 -6.49 6.16
N LEU A 498 30.29 -5.40 6.34
CA LEU A 498 30.77 -4.04 6.12
C LEU A 498 31.53 -3.48 7.31
#